data_e76e4aca83feb8ba7c8edc42ab149d7d
#
_entry.id   e76e4aca83feb8ba7c8edc42ab149d7d
#
_cell.length_a   1.000
_cell.length_b   1.000
_cell.length_c   1.000
_cell.angle_alpha   90.00
_cell.angle_beta   90.00
_cell.angle_gamma   90.00
#
_symmetry.space_group_name_H-M   'P 1'
#
loop_
_entity.id
_entity.type
_entity.pdbx_description
1 polymer ?
#
loop_
_entity_poly.entity_id
_entity_poly.type
_entity_poly.pdbx_seq_one_letter_code
_entity_poly.pdbx_strand_id
1 'polypeptide(L)'
;MKIITYVAMLLAVIIAALAVTCTIKKAKGEYDERQELIRGKGYRISFFLYSFEFALLMFMDNMDDSLPMTYGAFYAIAFMLPICVFVIYCISKDAFVGITTNIIQYILLVAFIALVDIAVTIVMIIQGKLIVGGKLTSACITPVCGVLFLIVLVMLLVRNSNVQAEKGTDNEES
;
A
#
# COMPACT_ATOMS: atom_id res chain seq x y z
N MET A 1 21.70 -21.82 -14.34
CA MET A 1 20.34 -21.27 -14.20
C MET A 1 20.18 -20.32 -13.00
N LYS A 2 20.56 -20.69 -11.76
CA LYS A 2 20.41 -19.84 -10.56
C LYS A 2 21.11 -18.45 -10.67
N ILE A 3 22.32 -18.36 -11.23
CA ILE A 3 23.07 -17.11 -11.35
C ILE A 3 22.34 -16.11 -12.26
N ILE A 4 21.81 -16.58 -13.40
CA ILE A 4 21.06 -15.72 -14.35
C ILE A 4 19.81 -15.13 -13.67
N THR A 5 19.13 -15.93 -12.84
CA THR A 5 17.95 -15.48 -12.09
C THR A 5 18.31 -14.37 -11.07
N TYR A 6 19.43 -14.52 -10.34
CA TYR A 6 19.88 -13.49 -9.40
C TYR A 6 20.31 -12.20 -10.12
N VAL A 7 21.00 -12.30 -11.25
CA VAL A 7 21.37 -11.13 -12.07
C VAL A 7 20.12 -10.43 -12.60
N ALA A 8 19.13 -11.18 -13.09
CA ALA A 8 17.86 -10.62 -13.56
C ALA A 8 17.09 -9.91 -12.42
N MET A 9 17.05 -10.49 -11.23
CA MET A 9 16.44 -9.84 -10.05
C MET A 9 17.16 -8.56 -9.67
N LEU A 10 18.49 -8.56 -9.66
CA LEU A 10 19.29 -7.38 -9.34
C LEU A 10 19.07 -6.26 -10.36
N LEU A 11 19.03 -6.58 -11.66
CA LEU A 11 18.70 -5.64 -12.72
C LEU A 11 17.28 -5.07 -12.56
N ALA A 12 16.30 -5.89 -12.24
CA ALA A 12 14.93 -5.44 -12.00
C ALA A 12 14.85 -4.44 -10.84
N VAL A 13 15.58 -4.70 -9.74
CA VAL A 13 15.64 -3.78 -8.59
C VAL A 13 16.29 -2.45 -8.97
N ILE A 14 17.37 -2.48 -9.75
CA ILE A 14 18.05 -1.25 -10.22
C ILE A 14 17.12 -0.44 -11.14
N ILE A 15 16.43 -1.09 -12.08
CA ILE A 15 15.47 -0.44 -12.98
C ILE A 15 14.32 0.17 -12.18
N ALA A 16 13.77 -0.55 -11.20
CA ALA A 16 12.73 -0.05 -10.32
C ALA A 16 13.20 1.18 -9.51
N ALA A 17 14.41 1.14 -8.95
CA ALA A 17 15.01 2.26 -8.22
C ALA A 17 15.19 3.50 -9.12
N LEU A 18 15.65 3.31 -10.36
CA LEU A 18 15.78 4.40 -11.34
C LEU A 18 14.40 4.97 -11.73
N ALA A 19 13.40 4.13 -11.96
CA ALA A 19 12.04 4.56 -12.26
C ALA A 19 11.45 5.39 -11.11
N VAL A 20 11.64 4.95 -9.86
CA VAL A 20 11.20 5.68 -8.66
C VAL A 20 11.90 7.04 -8.56
N THR A 21 13.20 7.13 -8.78
CA THR A 21 13.94 8.42 -8.74
C THR A 21 13.48 9.39 -9.84
N CYS A 22 13.19 8.89 -11.04
CA CYS A 22 12.61 9.69 -12.12
C CYS A 22 11.21 10.20 -11.77
N THR A 23 10.38 9.37 -11.16
CA THR A 23 9.01 9.74 -10.75
C THR A 23 9.04 10.81 -9.64
N ILE A 24 9.94 10.66 -8.65
CA ILE A 24 10.11 11.64 -7.57
C ILE A 24 10.54 13.01 -8.13
N LYS A 25 11.44 13.03 -9.11
CA LYS A 25 11.85 14.30 -9.75
C LYS A 25 10.69 14.98 -10.49
N LYS A 26 9.79 14.22 -11.10
CA LYS A 26 8.62 14.74 -11.83
C LYS A 26 7.52 15.23 -10.90
N ALA A 27 7.38 14.62 -9.73
CA ALA A 27 6.41 14.98 -8.69
C ALA A 27 6.82 16.23 -7.87
N LYS A 28 8.03 16.77 -8.10
CA LYS A 28 8.52 17.97 -7.41
C LYS A 28 7.70 19.18 -7.89
N GLY A 29 6.76 19.66 -7.04
CA GLY A 29 5.83 20.76 -7.33
C GLY A 29 4.35 20.37 -7.33
N GLU A 30 4.02 19.09 -7.21
CA GLU A 30 2.64 18.62 -7.04
C GLU A 30 2.11 18.80 -5.61
N TYR A 31 3.02 18.90 -4.63
CA TYR A 31 2.71 18.99 -3.21
C TYR A 31 3.17 20.34 -2.63
N ASP A 32 2.40 20.89 -1.70
CA ASP A 32 2.82 22.05 -0.92
C ASP A 32 3.81 21.66 0.18
N GLU A 33 4.47 22.65 0.79
CA GLU A 33 5.45 22.45 1.86
C GLU A 33 4.86 21.70 3.07
N ARG A 34 3.59 21.96 3.40
CA ARG A 34 2.87 21.27 4.49
C ARG A 34 2.69 19.79 4.15
N GLN A 35 2.26 19.51 2.93
CA GLN A 35 2.06 18.12 2.45
C GLN A 35 3.39 17.36 2.42
N GLU A 36 4.47 17.99 1.98
CA GLU A 36 5.81 17.39 1.97
C GLU A 36 6.29 17.05 3.38
N LEU A 37 6.07 17.93 4.36
CA LEU A 37 6.40 17.68 5.77
C LEU A 37 5.58 16.51 6.35
N ILE A 38 4.29 16.43 6.05
CA ILE A 38 3.42 15.35 6.49
C ILE A 38 3.88 14.02 5.88
N ARG A 39 4.14 13.99 4.58
CA ARG A 39 4.67 12.80 3.89
C ARG A 39 6.02 12.37 4.46
N GLY A 40 6.91 13.33 4.74
CA GLY A 40 8.18 13.05 5.41
C GLY A 40 8.03 12.40 6.79
N LYS A 41 7.03 12.82 7.57
CA LYS A 41 6.68 12.16 8.84
C LYS A 41 6.11 10.76 8.60
N GLY A 42 5.22 10.60 7.63
CA GLY A 42 4.67 9.30 7.23
C GLY A 42 5.76 8.30 6.83
N TYR A 43 6.73 8.72 6.02
CA TYR A 43 7.88 7.88 5.65
C TYR A 43 8.71 7.46 6.85
N ARG A 44 8.96 8.36 7.80
CA ARG A 44 9.68 8.02 9.04
C ARG A 44 8.95 6.97 9.86
N ILE A 45 7.63 7.14 10.05
CA ILE A 45 6.80 6.17 10.79
C ILE A 45 6.87 4.80 10.12
N SER A 46 6.67 4.74 8.81
CA SER A 46 6.72 3.50 8.03
C SER A 46 8.10 2.86 8.05
N PHE A 47 9.17 3.65 7.98
CA PHE A 47 10.54 3.14 8.07
C PHE A 47 10.83 2.50 9.44
N PHE A 48 10.41 3.12 10.54
CA PHE A 48 10.55 2.53 11.87
C PHE A 48 9.73 1.27 12.02
N LEU A 49 8.52 1.24 11.46
CA LEU A 49 7.68 0.06 11.47
C LEU A 49 8.32 -1.09 10.68
N TYR A 50 8.84 -0.83 9.47
CA TYR A 50 9.63 -1.82 8.71
C TYR A 50 10.84 -2.34 9.49
N SER A 51 11.58 -1.44 10.14
CA SER A 51 12.76 -1.81 10.92
C SER A 51 12.40 -2.72 12.10
N PHE A 52 11.29 -2.42 12.77
CA PHE A 52 10.76 -3.22 13.87
C PHE A 52 10.27 -4.59 13.38
N GLU A 53 9.50 -4.64 12.30
CA GLU A 53 9.03 -5.89 11.69
C GLU A 53 10.19 -6.77 11.22
N PHE A 54 11.22 -6.15 10.62
CA PHE A 54 12.41 -6.88 10.19
C PHE A 54 13.16 -7.47 11.38
N ALA A 55 13.27 -6.74 12.50
CA ALA A 55 13.84 -7.26 13.73
C ALA A 55 13.02 -8.43 14.29
N LEU A 56 11.69 -8.32 14.31
CA LEU A 56 10.80 -9.43 14.71
C LEU A 56 10.98 -10.67 13.83
N LEU A 57 11.10 -10.48 12.50
CA LEU A 57 11.33 -11.58 11.56
C LEU A 57 12.62 -12.34 11.86
N MET A 58 13.70 -11.63 12.22
CA MET A 58 14.96 -12.27 12.61
C MET A 58 14.81 -13.15 13.86
N PHE A 59 13.95 -12.76 14.81
CA PHE A 59 13.69 -13.59 16.00
C PHE A 59 12.79 -14.79 15.65
N MET A 60 11.87 -14.65 14.70
CA MET A 60 10.93 -15.71 14.32
C MET A 60 11.58 -16.84 13.50
N ASP A 61 12.72 -16.59 12.85
CA ASP A 61 13.46 -17.61 12.09
C ASP A 61 13.94 -18.77 12.97
N ASN A 62 13.97 -18.56 14.30
CA ASN A 62 14.31 -19.57 15.30
C ASN A 62 13.07 -20.26 15.93
N MET A 63 11.83 -19.89 15.51
CA MET A 63 10.61 -20.47 16.05
C MET A 63 10.17 -21.67 15.19
N ASP A 64 9.84 -22.74 15.86
CA ASP A 64 9.40 -24.00 15.28
C ASP A 64 8.19 -23.84 14.35
N ASP A 65 7.97 -24.83 13.48
CA ASP A 65 6.92 -24.94 12.43
C ASP A 65 5.45 -24.85 12.95
N SER A 66 5.24 -24.37 14.16
CA SER A 66 3.93 -24.25 14.85
C SER A 66 3.04 -23.10 14.36
N LEU A 67 3.57 -22.21 13.49
CA LEU A 67 2.79 -21.09 13.00
C LEU A 67 1.65 -21.52 12.07
N PRO A 68 0.45 -20.92 12.19
CA PRO A 68 -0.71 -21.23 11.33
C PRO A 68 -0.56 -20.64 9.92
N MET A 69 0.60 -20.07 9.59
CA MET A 69 0.89 -19.46 8.29
C MET A 69 2.29 -19.82 7.82
N THR A 70 2.48 -19.80 6.51
CA THR A 70 3.80 -19.97 5.90
C THR A 70 4.65 -18.72 6.09
N TYR A 71 5.98 -18.85 6.09
CA TYR A 71 6.90 -17.70 6.13
C TYR A 71 6.60 -16.71 5.00
N GLY A 72 6.25 -17.19 3.79
CA GLY A 72 5.85 -16.32 2.68
C GLY A 72 4.60 -15.50 2.95
N ALA A 73 3.61 -16.03 3.68
CA ALA A 73 2.44 -15.28 4.10
C ALA A 73 2.81 -14.19 5.13
N PHE A 74 3.67 -14.55 6.08
CA PHE A 74 4.14 -13.61 7.09
C PHE A 74 4.92 -12.43 6.47
N TYR A 75 5.87 -12.71 5.57
CA TYR A 75 6.61 -11.68 4.84
C TYR A 75 5.69 -10.78 4.00
N ALA A 76 4.65 -11.36 3.37
CA ALA A 76 3.70 -10.62 2.58
C ALA A 76 2.90 -9.61 3.43
N ILE A 77 2.44 -10.03 4.60
CA ILE A 77 1.69 -9.17 5.54
C ILE A 77 2.62 -8.08 6.10
N ALA A 78 3.81 -8.44 6.57
CA ALA A 78 4.80 -7.51 7.09
C ALA A 78 5.21 -6.47 6.04
N PHE A 79 5.34 -6.86 4.78
CA PHE A 79 5.64 -5.90 3.71
C PHE A 79 4.51 -4.88 3.48
N MET A 80 3.25 -5.31 3.60
CA MET A 80 2.10 -4.44 3.32
C MET A 80 1.73 -3.50 4.45
N LEU A 81 1.96 -3.87 5.70
CA LEU A 81 1.50 -3.11 6.87
C LEU A 81 2.10 -1.70 6.94
N PRO A 82 3.42 -1.45 6.76
CA PRO A 82 3.97 -0.10 6.75
C PRO A 82 3.48 0.76 5.57
N ILE A 83 3.24 0.14 4.42
CA ILE A 83 2.66 0.83 3.26
C ILE A 83 1.26 1.34 3.60
N CYS A 84 0.44 0.48 4.24
CA CYS A 84 -0.86 0.86 4.74
C CYS A 84 -0.81 2.06 5.66
N VAL A 85 0.01 1.96 6.70
CA VAL A 85 0.15 3.00 7.71
C VAL A 85 0.54 4.33 7.04
N PHE A 86 1.48 4.28 6.08
CA PHE A 86 1.86 5.46 5.30
C PHE A 86 0.68 6.07 4.55
N VAL A 87 -0.06 5.25 3.79
CA VAL A 87 -1.17 5.72 2.95
C VAL A 87 -2.30 6.28 3.82
N ILE A 88 -2.70 5.55 4.86
CA ILE A 88 -3.74 6.00 5.80
C ILE A 88 -3.34 7.32 6.48
N TYR A 89 -2.09 7.41 6.95
CA TYR A 89 -1.57 8.63 7.56
C TYR A 89 -1.61 9.82 6.60
N CYS A 90 -1.16 9.63 5.35
CA CYS A 90 -1.17 10.70 4.35
C CYS A 90 -2.59 11.13 3.95
N ILE A 91 -3.55 10.19 3.83
CA ILE A 91 -4.94 10.52 3.52
C ILE A 91 -5.58 11.30 4.69
N SER A 92 -5.38 10.82 5.93
CA SER A 92 -5.96 11.45 7.14
C SER A 92 -5.45 12.88 7.40
N LYS A 93 -4.31 13.26 6.81
CA LYS A 93 -3.69 14.58 6.94
C LYS A 93 -3.73 15.41 5.65
N ASP A 94 -4.52 14.99 4.67
CA ASP A 94 -4.66 15.66 3.37
C ASP A 94 -3.37 15.83 2.57
N ALA A 95 -2.45 14.88 2.71
CA ALA A 95 -1.17 14.88 2.05
C ALA A 95 -0.98 13.71 1.05
N PHE A 96 -2.04 12.96 0.74
CA PHE A 96 -1.97 11.82 -0.17
C PHE A 96 -2.09 12.25 -1.64
N VAL A 97 -3.05 13.11 -1.95
CA VAL A 97 -3.30 13.62 -3.31
C VAL A 97 -2.67 15.00 -3.45
N GLY A 98 -1.89 15.21 -4.51
CA GLY A 98 -1.28 16.49 -4.82
C GLY A 98 -2.32 17.56 -5.16
N ILE A 99 -1.95 18.83 -5.00
CA ILE A 99 -2.85 19.99 -5.18
C ILE A 99 -3.39 20.07 -6.62
N THR A 100 -2.55 19.72 -7.59
CA THR A 100 -2.89 19.80 -9.03
C THR A 100 -3.62 18.57 -9.55
N THR A 101 -3.76 17.54 -8.71
CA THR A 101 -4.24 16.25 -9.17
C THR A 101 -5.73 16.08 -8.89
N ASN A 102 -6.45 15.58 -9.89
CA ASN A 102 -7.89 15.33 -9.77
C ASN A 102 -8.15 14.10 -8.87
N ILE A 103 -8.74 14.34 -7.70
CA ILE A 103 -9.08 13.29 -6.73
C ILE A 103 -9.99 12.19 -7.32
N ILE A 104 -10.88 12.55 -8.28
CA ILE A 104 -11.79 11.59 -8.91
C ILE A 104 -11.02 10.54 -9.71
N GLN A 105 -9.94 10.91 -10.38
CA GLN A 105 -9.10 9.96 -11.12
C GLN A 105 -8.45 8.95 -10.18
N TYR A 106 -8.00 9.40 -8.98
CA TYR A 106 -7.48 8.48 -7.96
C TYR A 106 -8.53 7.55 -7.41
N ILE A 107 -9.74 8.05 -7.13
CA ILE A 107 -10.86 7.23 -6.67
C ILE A 107 -11.18 6.15 -7.69
N LEU A 108 -11.29 6.50 -8.98
CA LEU A 108 -11.56 5.54 -10.05
C LEU A 108 -10.45 4.50 -10.20
N LEU A 109 -9.19 4.92 -10.12
CA LEU A 109 -8.05 4.00 -10.19
C LEU A 109 -8.05 3.02 -9.02
N VAL A 110 -8.20 3.52 -7.78
CA VAL A 110 -8.23 2.68 -6.58
C VAL A 110 -9.42 1.73 -6.59
N ALA A 111 -10.60 2.20 -7.03
CA ALA A 111 -11.79 1.36 -7.17
C ALA A 111 -11.57 0.24 -8.19
N PHE A 112 -10.94 0.54 -9.33
CA PHE A 112 -10.62 -0.46 -10.34
C PHE A 112 -9.65 -1.53 -9.80
N ILE A 113 -8.58 -1.10 -9.11
CA ILE A 113 -7.61 -2.03 -8.50
C ILE A 113 -8.30 -2.90 -7.44
N ALA A 114 -9.12 -2.32 -6.57
CA ALA A 114 -9.87 -3.05 -5.55
C ALA A 114 -10.80 -4.12 -6.16
N LEU A 115 -11.49 -3.80 -7.26
CA LEU A 115 -12.32 -4.77 -7.98
C LEU A 115 -11.50 -5.93 -8.56
N VAL A 116 -10.35 -5.64 -9.15
CA VAL A 116 -9.45 -6.67 -9.67
C VAL A 116 -8.94 -7.56 -8.54
N ASP A 117 -8.51 -7.00 -7.42
CA ASP A 117 -8.04 -7.76 -6.26
C ASP A 117 -9.13 -8.65 -5.67
N ILE A 118 -10.37 -8.17 -5.59
CA ILE A 118 -11.52 -8.98 -5.14
C ILE A 118 -11.75 -10.15 -6.11
N ALA A 119 -11.76 -9.91 -7.42
CA ALA A 119 -11.95 -10.95 -8.41
C ALA A 119 -10.85 -12.03 -8.34
N VAL A 120 -9.58 -11.62 -8.23
CA VAL A 120 -8.44 -12.54 -8.07
C VAL A 120 -8.54 -13.31 -6.76
N THR A 121 -8.94 -12.66 -5.67
CA THR A 121 -9.14 -13.31 -4.36
C THR A 121 -10.21 -14.41 -4.44
N ILE A 122 -11.34 -14.14 -5.09
CA ILE A 122 -12.40 -15.14 -5.30
C ILE A 122 -11.87 -16.35 -6.07
N VAL A 123 -11.12 -16.12 -7.15
CA VAL A 123 -10.49 -17.20 -7.92
C VAL A 123 -9.53 -18.02 -7.06
N MET A 124 -8.71 -17.37 -6.22
CA MET A 124 -7.78 -18.06 -5.31
C MET A 124 -8.50 -18.88 -4.24
N ILE A 125 -9.63 -18.39 -3.72
CA ILE A 125 -10.48 -19.14 -2.78
C ILE A 125 -11.03 -20.42 -3.46
N ILE A 126 -11.60 -20.27 -4.66
CA ILE A 126 -12.17 -21.39 -5.43
C ILE A 126 -11.09 -22.45 -5.74
N GLN A 127 -9.87 -22.00 -6.04
CA GLN A 127 -8.72 -22.90 -6.30
C GLN A 127 -8.10 -23.51 -5.03
N GLY A 128 -8.58 -23.16 -3.83
CA GLY A 128 -8.03 -23.66 -2.57
C GLY A 128 -6.58 -23.25 -2.29
N LYS A 129 -6.09 -22.18 -2.93
CA LYS A 129 -4.68 -21.73 -2.84
C LYS A 129 -4.36 -20.91 -1.59
N LEU A 130 -5.37 -20.37 -0.90
CA LEU A 130 -5.15 -19.53 0.28
C LEU A 130 -4.68 -20.35 1.48
N ILE A 131 -5.24 -21.53 1.68
CA ILE A 131 -4.90 -22.42 2.79
C ILE A 131 -4.48 -23.77 2.21
N VAL A 132 -3.23 -24.13 2.45
CA VAL A 132 -2.66 -25.43 2.01
C VAL A 132 -2.08 -26.13 3.23
N GLY A 133 -2.51 -27.37 3.47
CA GLY A 133 -2.05 -28.14 4.63
C GLY A 133 -2.39 -27.49 5.99
N GLY A 134 -3.50 -26.75 6.08
CA GLY A 134 -3.91 -26.05 7.30
C GLY A 134 -3.14 -24.75 7.59
N LYS A 135 -2.21 -24.36 6.72
CA LYS A 135 -1.43 -23.12 6.85
C LYS A 135 -1.82 -22.10 5.78
N LEU A 136 -1.91 -20.82 6.19
CA LEU A 136 -2.11 -19.69 5.28
C LEU A 136 -0.87 -19.56 4.37
N THR A 137 -1.08 -19.45 3.07
CA THR A 137 0.00 -19.33 2.08
C THR A 137 0.30 -17.88 1.72
N SER A 138 1.38 -17.62 0.98
CA SER A 138 1.71 -16.28 0.43
C SER A 138 0.64 -15.72 -0.51
N ALA A 139 -0.31 -16.56 -1.00
CA ALA A 139 -1.46 -16.10 -1.76
C ALA A 139 -2.39 -15.15 -0.96
N CYS A 140 -2.26 -15.08 0.38
CA CYS A 140 -2.99 -14.14 1.22
C CYS A 140 -2.65 -12.65 0.95
N ILE A 141 -1.57 -12.37 0.21
CA ILE A 141 -1.21 -11.00 -0.16
C ILE A 141 -2.33 -10.32 -0.94
N THR A 142 -3.01 -11.04 -1.84
CA THR A 142 -4.09 -10.50 -2.66
C THR A 142 -5.29 -10.04 -1.82
N PRO A 143 -5.91 -10.88 -0.94
CA PRO A 143 -7.00 -10.39 -0.09
C PRO A 143 -6.56 -9.28 0.88
N VAL A 144 -5.31 -9.31 1.37
CA VAL A 144 -4.78 -8.23 2.21
C VAL A 144 -4.71 -6.93 1.42
N CYS A 145 -4.17 -6.93 0.20
CA CYS A 145 -4.17 -5.77 -0.69
C CYS A 145 -5.60 -5.28 -0.99
N GLY A 146 -6.52 -6.18 -1.30
CA GLY A 146 -7.92 -5.84 -1.57
C GLY A 146 -8.58 -5.10 -0.41
N VAL A 147 -8.40 -5.59 0.83
CA VAL A 147 -8.90 -4.91 2.04
C VAL A 147 -8.28 -3.51 2.18
N LEU A 148 -6.98 -3.38 1.90
CA LEU A 148 -6.29 -2.11 1.96
C LEU A 148 -6.83 -1.10 0.95
N PHE A 149 -6.97 -1.51 -0.31
CA PHE A 149 -7.53 -0.65 -1.33
C PHE A 149 -8.97 -0.25 -1.03
N LEU A 150 -9.77 -1.12 -0.40
CA LEU A 150 -11.10 -0.76 0.08
C LEU A 150 -11.05 0.30 1.19
N ILE A 151 -10.17 0.18 2.16
CA ILE A 151 -9.99 1.18 3.22
C ILE A 151 -9.58 2.52 2.60
N VAL A 152 -8.60 2.52 1.70
CA VAL A 152 -8.15 3.73 0.98
C VAL A 152 -9.29 4.34 0.18
N LEU A 153 -10.08 3.53 -0.52
CA LEU A 153 -11.23 3.98 -1.30
C LEU A 153 -12.27 4.69 -0.42
N VAL A 154 -12.65 4.06 0.70
CA VAL A 154 -13.60 4.65 1.65
C VAL A 154 -13.08 5.99 2.18
N MET A 155 -11.81 6.06 2.59
CA MET A 155 -11.19 7.30 3.09
C MET A 155 -11.18 8.40 2.02
N LEU A 156 -10.87 8.09 0.77
CA LEU A 156 -10.90 9.05 -0.34
C LEU A 156 -12.32 9.53 -0.65
N LEU A 157 -13.32 8.66 -0.59
CA LEU A 157 -14.72 9.02 -0.79
C LEU A 157 -15.22 9.96 0.32
N VAL A 158 -14.95 9.63 1.58
CA VAL A 158 -15.32 10.48 2.72
C VAL A 158 -14.67 11.86 2.60
N ARG A 159 -13.38 11.89 2.28
CA ARG A 159 -12.66 13.15 2.06
C ARG A 159 -13.29 13.98 0.93
N ASN A 160 -13.57 13.36 -0.21
CA ASN A 160 -14.17 14.05 -1.35
C ASN A 160 -15.56 14.62 -1.00
N SER A 161 -16.36 13.89 -0.22
CA SER A 161 -17.67 14.35 0.25
C SER A 161 -17.54 15.57 1.17
N ASN A 162 -16.60 15.57 2.10
CA ASN A 162 -16.39 16.69 3.03
C ASN A 162 -15.95 17.96 2.28
N VAL A 163 -15.04 17.86 1.33
CA VAL A 163 -14.59 19.00 0.50
C VAL A 163 -15.73 19.58 -0.34
N GLN A 164 -16.65 18.73 -0.82
CA GLN A 164 -17.82 19.23 -1.56
C GLN A 164 -18.84 19.90 -0.65
N ALA A 165 -19.03 19.43 0.57
CA ALA A 165 -19.91 20.04 1.55
C ALA A 165 -19.44 21.43 1.96
N GLU A 166 -18.13 21.62 2.21
CA GLU A 166 -17.54 22.93 2.51
C GLU A 166 -17.75 23.94 1.38
N LYS A 167 -17.56 23.55 0.13
CA LYS A 167 -17.80 24.40 -1.05
C LYS A 167 -19.28 24.78 -1.25
N GLY A 168 -20.19 23.93 -0.82
CA GLY A 168 -21.64 24.22 -0.89
C GLY A 168 -22.05 25.32 0.08
N THR A 169 -21.50 25.33 1.30
CA THR A 169 -21.79 26.36 2.32
C THR A 169 -21.25 27.74 1.95
N ASP A 170 -20.06 27.82 1.37
CA ASP A 170 -19.46 29.09 0.94
C ASP A 170 -20.25 29.79 -0.19
N ASN A 171 -20.99 29.03 -1.01
CA ASN A 171 -21.82 29.57 -2.08
C ASN A 171 -23.22 30.02 -1.63
N GLU A 172 -23.66 29.65 -0.43
CA GLU A 172 -24.95 30.09 0.14
C GLU A 172 -24.79 31.38 0.97
N GLU A 173 -23.57 31.75 1.37
CA GLU A 173 -23.28 32.98 2.14
C GLU A 173 -22.86 34.17 1.26
N SER A 174 -22.71 34.02 -0.05
CA SER A 174 -22.33 35.07 -1.01
C SER A 174 -23.51 35.56 -1.84
#